data_abd39390a72f2df8dee4c7f18ea7714a
#
_entry.id   abd39390a72f2df8dee4c7f18ea7714a
#
_cell.length_a   1.000
_cell.length_b   1.000
_cell.length_c   1.000
_cell.angle_alpha   90.00
_cell.angle_beta   90.00
_cell.angle_gamma   90.00
#
_symmetry.space_group_name_H-M   'P 1'
#
loop_
_entity.id
_entity.type
_entity.pdbx_description
1 polymer ?
#
loop_
_entity_poly.entity_id
_entity_poly.type
_entity_poly.pdbx_seq_one_letter_code
_entity_poly.pdbx_strand_id
1 'polypeptide(L)'
;YSHNARNYQEQIKDRYIYSHIIQEDYMPSARLMLPISYKNIDTLYVTIIKTKTFRRASYKYYKDNSLRTDNLTGKGCKQLRRQSFDLSHSTPNTYHTTDLFLDSLPTGNYVLLFHTEPEWDTSNVMMTKSIKVTHVHLSINSLRYNRAVFTATDRQTGEPLRHKWLNLDHNLDVYTTDKHGQV
;
A
#
# COMPACT_ATOMS: atom_id res chain seq x y z
N TYR A 1 23.54 32.37 -12.47
CA TYR A 1 23.29 32.27 -11.02
C TYR A 1 21.80 32.32 -10.67
N SER A 2 20.96 33.10 -11.35
CA SER A 2 19.51 33.27 -11.01
C SER A 2 18.68 32.01 -11.25
N HIS A 3 18.96 31.23 -12.29
CA HIS A 3 18.19 30.04 -12.65
C HIS A 3 18.37 28.90 -11.61
N ASN A 4 19.60 28.68 -11.16
CA ASN A 4 19.88 27.67 -10.12
C ASN A 4 19.26 28.05 -8.77
N ALA A 5 19.30 29.33 -8.38
CA ALA A 5 18.71 29.79 -7.14
C ALA A 5 17.19 29.61 -7.13
N ARG A 6 16.51 29.83 -8.28
CA ARG A 6 15.08 29.63 -8.44
C ARG A 6 14.68 28.15 -8.33
N ASN A 7 15.44 27.28 -8.99
CA ASN A 7 15.24 25.84 -8.89
C ASN A 7 15.40 25.30 -7.44
N TYR A 8 16.40 25.81 -6.71
CA TYR A 8 16.57 25.46 -5.29
C TYR A 8 15.41 25.95 -4.41
N GLN A 9 14.90 27.16 -4.66
CA GLN A 9 13.75 27.68 -3.93
C GLN A 9 12.49 26.87 -4.19
N GLU A 10 12.25 26.43 -5.42
CA GLU A 10 11.13 25.54 -5.77
C GLU A 10 11.27 24.19 -5.07
N GLN A 11 12.43 23.54 -5.13
CA GLN A 11 12.68 22.27 -4.44
C GLN A 11 12.50 22.36 -2.91
N ILE A 12 12.83 23.49 -2.29
CA ILE A 12 12.61 23.70 -0.85
C ILE A 12 11.12 23.72 -0.52
N LYS A 13 10.28 24.36 -1.37
CA LYS A 13 8.84 24.51 -1.17
C LYS A 13 8.01 23.32 -1.60
N ASP A 14 8.59 22.39 -2.36
CA ASP A 14 7.86 21.23 -2.86
C ASP A 14 7.31 20.39 -1.72
N ARG A 15 6.07 19.97 -1.88
CA ARG A 15 5.43 18.97 -1.04
C ARG A 15 6.03 17.60 -1.34
N TYR A 16 6.28 16.83 -0.31
CA TYR A 16 6.85 15.49 -0.45
C TYR A 16 6.17 14.52 0.50
N ILE A 17 5.94 13.30 0.04
CA ILE A 17 5.53 12.17 0.85
C ILE A 17 6.15 10.89 0.33
N TYR A 18 6.62 10.07 1.26
CA TYR A 18 7.12 8.73 0.99
C TYR A 18 6.66 7.78 2.09
N SER A 19 6.26 6.58 1.71
CA SER A 19 5.85 5.54 2.66
C SER A 19 6.93 4.49 2.81
N HIS A 20 7.33 4.24 4.05
CA HIS A 20 8.25 3.17 4.43
C HIS A 20 7.56 1.81 4.63
N ILE A 21 6.34 1.65 4.15
CA ILE A 21 5.61 0.38 4.25
C ILE A 21 6.36 -0.67 3.45
N ILE A 22 6.96 -1.62 4.18
CA ILE A 22 7.65 -2.79 3.62
C ILE A 22 6.66 -3.95 3.47
N GLN A 23 5.69 -4.03 4.39
CA GLN A 23 4.71 -5.11 4.44
C GLN A 23 3.47 -4.75 3.63
N GLU A 24 3.10 -5.60 2.66
CA GLU A 24 1.89 -5.43 1.85
C GLU A 24 0.67 -6.13 2.49
N ASP A 25 0.88 -7.07 3.41
CA ASP A 25 -0.16 -7.89 4.02
C ASP A 25 -0.41 -7.52 5.48
N TYR A 26 -1.67 -7.26 5.82
CA TYR A 26 -2.13 -6.89 7.15
C TYR A 26 -3.16 -7.88 7.70
N MET A 27 -3.25 -7.98 9.03
CA MET A 27 -4.30 -8.77 9.67
C MET A 27 -5.63 -8.00 9.70
N PRO A 28 -6.76 -8.69 9.47
CA PRO A 28 -8.06 -8.12 9.76
C PRO A 28 -8.17 -7.72 11.23
N SER A 29 -8.99 -6.71 11.51
CA SER A 29 -9.26 -6.21 12.87
C SER A 29 -8.06 -5.56 13.59
N ALA A 30 -6.86 -5.58 13.02
CA ALA A 30 -5.72 -4.82 13.51
C ALA A 30 -5.70 -3.41 12.91
N ARG A 31 -5.27 -2.42 13.71
CA ARG A 31 -4.94 -1.10 13.17
C ARG A 31 -3.76 -1.20 12.22
N LEU A 32 -3.83 -0.46 11.13
CA LEU A 32 -2.74 -0.41 10.16
C LEU A 32 -1.81 0.74 10.55
N MET A 33 -0.57 0.42 10.82
CA MET A 33 0.49 1.39 11.03
C MET A 33 1.18 1.69 9.69
N LEU A 34 1.21 2.95 9.30
CA LEU A 34 1.78 3.41 8.05
C LEU A 34 2.91 4.41 8.34
N PRO A 35 4.16 3.95 8.41
CA PRO A 35 5.29 4.85 8.57
C PRO A 35 5.49 5.67 7.29
N ILE A 36 5.54 6.99 7.43
CA ILE A 36 5.75 7.93 6.32
C ILE A 36 6.84 8.94 6.64
N SER A 37 7.52 9.40 5.58
CA SER A 37 8.30 10.64 5.60
C SER A 37 7.58 11.68 4.76
N TYR A 38 7.53 12.90 5.22
CA TYR A 38 6.84 14.00 4.54
C TYR A 38 7.55 15.34 4.70
N LYS A 39 7.22 16.30 3.86
CA LYS A 39 7.71 17.68 3.91
C LYS A 39 6.62 18.61 3.35
N ASN A 40 6.41 19.76 3.99
CA ASN A 40 5.49 20.82 3.58
C ASN A 40 4.03 20.34 3.37
N ILE A 41 3.56 19.48 4.25
CA ILE A 41 2.18 18.98 4.27
C ILE A 41 1.58 19.29 5.64
N ASP A 42 0.55 20.13 5.70
CA ASP A 42 -0.14 20.49 6.95
C ASP A 42 -1.27 19.50 7.25
N THR A 43 -1.99 19.07 6.23
CA THR A 43 -3.04 18.07 6.35
C THR A 43 -2.87 17.01 5.27
N LEU A 44 -2.85 15.76 5.70
CA LEU A 44 -2.78 14.61 4.84
C LEU A 44 -4.09 13.83 4.91
N TYR A 45 -4.67 13.55 3.75
CA TYR A 45 -5.84 12.67 3.64
C TYR A 45 -5.40 11.32 3.08
N VAL A 46 -5.95 10.25 3.65
CA VAL A 46 -5.77 8.89 3.14
C VAL A 46 -7.14 8.34 2.77
N THR A 47 -7.39 8.22 1.47
CA THR A 47 -8.61 7.59 0.94
C THR A 47 -8.36 6.12 0.70
N ILE A 48 -9.27 5.28 1.23
CA ILE A 48 -9.19 3.82 1.17
C ILE A 48 -10.17 3.31 0.13
N ILE A 49 -9.63 2.66 -0.89
CA ILE A 49 -10.42 2.07 -1.98
C ILE A 49 -10.30 0.55 -1.91
N LYS A 50 -11.44 -0.14 -1.76
CA LYS A 50 -11.51 -1.60 -1.88
C LYS A 50 -11.53 -2.00 -3.35
N THR A 51 -10.71 -2.99 -3.71
CA THR A 51 -10.62 -3.53 -5.08
C THR A 51 -10.98 -5.01 -5.10
N LYS A 52 -11.52 -5.51 -6.22
CA LYS A 52 -11.84 -6.95 -6.37
C LYS A 52 -10.59 -7.82 -6.44
N THR A 53 -9.54 -7.34 -7.08
CA THR A 53 -8.27 -8.05 -7.26
C THR A 53 -7.15 -7.24 -6.65
N PHE A 54 -6.13 -7.93 -6.14
CA PHE A 54 -4.91 -7.25 -5.72
C PHE A 54 -4.27 -6.60 -6.95
N ARG A 55 -4.20 -5.28 -6.92
CA ARG A 55 -3.51 -4.50 -7.94
C ARG A 55 -2.29 -3.91 -7.27
N ARG A 56 -1.09 -4.32 -7.67
CA ARG A 56 0.07 -3.52 -7.32
C ARG A 56 -0.19 -2.13 -7.87
N ALA A 57 -0.22 -1.14 -7.00
CA ALA A 57 -0.11 0.25 -7.40
C ALA A 57 1.26 0.37 -8.05
N SER A 58 1.34 0.05 -9.33
CA SER A 58 2.59 0.14 -10.07
C SER A 58 2.88 1.61 -10.25
N TYR A 59 3.93 2.08 -9.61
CA TYR A 59 4.66 3.27 -10.02
C TYR A 59 5.17 3.06 -11.45
N LYS A 60 4.32 3.12 -12.43
CA LYS A 60 4.76 3.44 -13.78
C LYS A 60 4.79 4.96 -13.83
N TYR A 61 5.95 5.52 -13.59
CA TYR A 61 6.26 6.87 -14.05
C TYR A 61 6.00 6.90 -15.56
N TYR A 62 4.86 7.46 -15.93
CA TYR A 62 4.66 7.88 -17.30
C TYR A 62 5.45 9.18 -17.49
N LYS A 63 5.79 9.51 -18.74
CA LYS A 63 6.55 10.69 -19.14
C LYS A 63 6.08 12.04 -18.54
N ASP A 64 4.89 12.07 -17.94
CA ASP A 64 4.24 13.25 -17.37
C ASP A 64 4.13 13.24 -15.84
N ASN A 65 4.80 12.32 -15.13
CA ASN A 65 4.73 12.18 -13.67
C ASN A 65 3.31 12.02 -13.09
N SER A 66 2.28 11.75 -13.90
CA SER A 66 0.94 11.53 -13.39
C SER A 66 0.75 10.13 -12.83
N LEU A 67 0.16 10.03 -11.64
CA LEU A 67 -0.26 8.77 -11.05
C LEU A 67 -1.54 8.30 -11.77
N ARG A 68 -1.50 7.14 -12.42
CA ARG A 68 -2.71 6.57 -13.00
C ARG A 68 -3.66 6.08 -11.92
N THR A 69 -4.61 6.92 -11.58
CA THR A 69 -5.75 6.57 -10.71
C THR A 69 -7.01 6.20 -11.51
N ASP A 70 -6.95 6.29 -12.84
CA ASP A 70 -8.09 6.06 -13.77
C ASP A 70 -8.80 4.73 -13.53
N ASN A 71 -8.05 3.71 -13.11
CA ASN A 71 -8.60 2.38 -12.82
C ASN A 71 -9.25 2.25 -11.43
N LEU A 72 -9.19 3.29 -10.60
CA LEU A 72 -9.69 3.26 -9.22
C LEU A 72 -11.13 3.78 -9.08
N THR A 73 -11.66 4.42 -10.13
CA THR A 73 -13.05 4.87 -10.23
C THR A 73 -13.97 3.88 -10.98
N GLY A 74 -13.38 2.82 -11.58
CA GLY A 74 -14.08 1.86 -12.45
C GLY A 74 -14.83 0.74 -11.71
N LYS A 75 -15.50 -0.13 -12.50
CA LYS A 75 -16.17 -1.33 -12.00
C LYS A 75 -15.21 -2.20 -11.18
N GLY A 76 -15.61 -2.51 -9.94
CA GLY A 76 -14.84 -3.34 -9.02
C GLY A 76 -13.96 -2.59 -8.02
N CYS A 77 -14.01 -1.27 -8.04
CA CYS A 77 -13.44 -0.41 -7.03
C CYS A 77 -14.56 0.28 -6.23
N LYS A 78 -14.37 0.38 -4.93
CA LYS A 78 -15.33 1.06 -4.04
C LYS A 78 -14.55 1.87 -3.01
N GLN A 79 -14.74 3.18 -3.01
CA GLN A 79 -14.25 4.01 -1.92
C GLN A 79 -15.00 3.63 -0.64
N LEU A 80 -14.25 3.28 0.41
CA LEU A 80 -14.83 2.90 1.71
C LEU A 80 -14.90 4.09 2.64
N ARG A 81 -13.78 4.75 2.83
CA ARG A 81 -13.67 5.88 3.75
C ARG A 81 -12.44 6.72 3.40
N ARG A 82 -12.39 7.90 3.99
CA ARG A 82 -11.25 8.79 4.03
C ARG A 82 -10.93 9.11 5.49
N GLN A 83 -9.66 9.20 5.81
CA GLN A 83 -9.16 9.59 7.12
C GLN A 83 -8.18 10.74 6.93
N SER A 84 -8.26 11.77 7.77
CA SER A 84 -7.37 12.92 7.75
C SER A 84 -6.40 12.89 8.92
N PHE A 85 -5.21 13.42 8.70
CA PHE A 85 -4.14 13.54 9.67
C PHE A 85 -3.63 14.97 9.67
N ASP A 86 -3.60 15.57 10.85
CA ASP A 86 -3.02 16.89 11.08
C ASP A 86 -1.50 16.75 11.25
N LEU A 87 -0.75 17.36 10.34
CA LEU A 87 0.70 17.40 10.31
C LEU A 87 1.24 18.83 10.45
N SER A 88 0.37 19.80 10.76
CA SER A 88 0.65 21.25 10.79
C SER A 88 1.71 21.67 11.83
N HIS A 89 2.00 20.80 12.81
CA HIS A 89 3.02 21.07 13.83
C HIS A 89 4.46 20.84 13.37
N SER A 90 4.64 20.45 12.11
CA SER A 90 5.96 20.19 11.54
C SER A 90 6.69 21.49 11.13
N THR A 91 8.00 21.50 11.29
CA THR A 91 8.83 22.63 10.83
C THR A 91 8.81 22.71 9.31
N PRO A 92 8.44 23.87 8.72
CA PRO A 92 8.41 24.03 7.27
C PRO A 92 9.78 23.73 6.61
N ASN A 93 9.74 23.26 5.39
CA ASN A 93 10.90 22.97 4.54
C ASN A 93 11.85 21.89 5.08
N THR A 94 11.45 21.15 6.10
CA THR A 94 12.22 20.07 6.72
C THR A 94 11.51 18.73 6.49
N TYR A 95 12.28 17.65 6.35
CA TYR A 95 11.75 16.29 6.30
C TYR A 95 11.40 15.82 7.70
N HIS A 96 10.19 15.28 7.84
CA HIS A 96 9.68 14.70 9.07
C HIS A 96 9.30 13.25 8.82
N THR A 97 9.31 12.45 9.88
CA THR A 97 8.84 11.07 9.86
C THR A 97 7.81 10.87 10.95
N THR A 98 6.71 10.19 10.63
CA THR A 98 5.67 9.85 11.59
C THR A 98 4.97 8.56 11.22
N ASP A 99 4.30 7.95 12.20
CA ASP A 99 3.45 6.80 11.98
C ASP A 99 1.99 7.24 11.93
N LEU A 100 1.33 6.94 10.80
CA LEU A 100 -0.11 7.11 10.68
C LEU A 100 -0.82 5.82 11.08
N PHE A 101 -1.90 5.96 11.83
CA PHE A 101 -2.72 4.82 12.22
C PHE A 101 -4.08 4.87 11.53
N LEU A 102 -4.30 3.94 10.61
CA LEU A 102 -5.63 3.72 10.03
C LEU A 102 -6.39 2.71 10.88
N ASP A 103 -7.69 2.92 10.99
CA ASP A 103 -8.55 1.93 11.62
C ASP A 103 -8.53 0.61 10.83
N SER A 104 -8.86 -0.47 11.53
CA SER A 104 -8.89 -1.81 10.96
C SER A 104 -9.78 -1.92 9.71
N LEU A 105 -9.38 -2.82 8.83
CA LEU A 105 -10.09 -3.13 7.60
C LEU A 105 -10.50 -4.61 7.58
N PRO A 106 -11.66 -4.95 7.04
CA PRO A 106 -12.05 -6.35 6.80
C PRO A 106 -11.16 -6.98 5.73
N THR A 107 -11.17 -8.29 5.65
CA THR A 107 -10.43 -9.05 4.63
C THR A 107 -10.73 -8.53 3.22
N GLY A 108 -9.67 -8.31 2.44
CA GLY A 108 -9.79 -7.80 1.07
C GLY A 108 -8.51 -7.19 0.53
N ASN A 109 -8.60 -6.69 -0.69
CA ASN A 109 -7.54 -5.96 -1.36
C ASN A 109 -7.90 -4.47 -1.37
N TYR A 110 -6.91 -3.62 -1.09
CA TYR A 110 -7.12 -2.19 -0.95
C TYR A 110 -6.01 -1.40 -1.63
N VAL A 111 -6.39 -0.20 -2.08
CA VAL A 111 -5.46 0.84 -2.50
C VAL A 111 -5.67 2.02 -1.57
N LEU A 112 -4.58 2.51 -1.00
CA LEU A 112 -4.51 3.73 -0.21
C LEU A 112 -4.06 4.86 -1.12
N LEU A 113 -4.84 5.94 -1.18
CA LEU A 113 -4.48 7.17 -1.89
C LEU A 113 -4.12 8.23 -0.86
N PHE A 114 -2.92 8.77 -0.97
CA PHE A 114 -2.42 9.86 -0.12
C PHE A 114 -2.51 11.16 -0.89
N HIS A 115 -3.28 12.12 -0.37
CA HIS A 115 -3.54 13.39 -1.03
C HIS A 115 -3.66 14.54 -0.02
N THR A 116 -3.56 15.78 -0.50
CA THR A 116 -3.51 16.97 0.36
C THR A 116 -4.80 17.78 0.38
N GLU A 117 -5.74 17.44 -0.49
CA GLU A 117 -7.05 18.11 -0.54
C GLU A 117 -8.16 17.18 -0.02
N PRO A 118 -9.28 17.72 0.51
CA PRO A 118 -10.37 16.89 1.03
C PRO A 118 -10.93 15.90 0.02
N GLU A 119 -11.08 16.30 -1.23
CA GLU A 119 -11.48 15.39 -2.31
C GLU A 119 -10.27 15.10 -3.20
N TRP A 120 -10.10 13.80 -3.53
CA TRP A 120 -8.99 13.39 -4.37
C TRP A 120 -9.36 13.42 -5.86
N ASP A 121 -8.41 13.82 -6.66
CA ASP A 121 -8.39 13.66 -8.10
C ASP A 121 -6.97 13.23 -8.54
N THR A 122 -6.78 13.05 -9.84
CA THR A 122 -5.48 12.61 -10.37
C THR A 122 -4.36 13.62 -10.15
N SER A 123 -4.70 14.91 -9.99
CA SER A 123 -3.71 16.00 -9.86
C SER A 123 -3.21 16.19 -8.43
N ASN A 124 -4.01 15.84 -7.41
CA ASN A 124 -3.68 16.05 -6.02
C ASN A 124 -3.24 14.77 -5.26
N VAL A 125 -3.31 13.60 -5.90
CA VAL A 125 -2.78 12.35 -5.33
C VAL A 125 -1.26 12.37 -5.42
N MET A 126 -0.62 12.34 -4.27
CA MET A 126 0.84 12.39 -4.15
C MET A 126 1.47 10.99 -4.14
N MET A 127 0.76 10.00 -3.60
CA MET A 127 1.27 8.63 -3.46
C MET A 127 0.12 7.63 -3.42
N THR A 128 0.38 6.42 -3.91
CA THR A 128 -0.53 5.29 -3.77
C THR A 128 0.20 4.09 -3.15
N LYS A 129 -0.52 3.30 -2.34
CA LYS A 129 -0.03 2.03 -1.80
C LYS A 129 -1.11 0.97 -1.93
N SER A 130 -0.73 -0.19 -2.41
CA SER A 130 -1.60 -1.37 -2.38
C SER A 130 -1.32 -2.18 -1.13
N ILE A 131 -2.38 -2.58 -0.46
CA ILE A 131 -2.30 -3.46 0.70
C ILE A 131 -3.33 -4.58 0.58
N LYS A 132 -3.03 -5.70 1.20
CA LYS A 132 -3.93 -6.84 1.33
C LYS A 132 -4.21 -7.10 2.81
N VAL A 133 -5.46 -7.24 3.15
CA VAL A 133 -5.89 -7.61 4.50
C VAL A 133 -6.34 -9.07 4.46
N THR A 134 -5.65 -9.94 5.19
CA THR A 134 -5.84 -11.38 5.09
C THR A 134 -5.46 -12.11 6.37
N HIS A 135 -6.16 -13.19 6.68
CA HIS A 135 -5.77 -14.15 7.72
C HIS A 135 -4.67 -15.12 7.26
N VAL A 136 -4.39 -15.17 5.97
CA VAL A 136 -3.41 -16.11 5.43
C VAL A 136 -2.00 -15.54 5.55
N HIS A 137 -1.10 -16.30 6.14
CA HIS A 137 0.34 -16.13 6.02
C HIS A 137 0.89 -17.16 5.04
N LEU A 138 1.68 -16.69 4.09
CA LEU A 138 2.38 -17.54 3.14
C LEU A 138 3.89 -17.39 3.37
N SER A 139 4.54 -18.47 3.78
CA SER A 139 5.99 -18.54 3.85
C SER A 139 6.55 -19.35 2.70
N ILE A 140 7.75 -19.00 2.26
CA ILE A 140 8.46 -19.67 1.17
C ILE A 140 9.80 -20.18 1.70
N ASN A 141 10.02 -21.47 1.59
CA ASN A 141 11.29 -22.08 1.89
C ASN A 141 11.95 -22.56 0.59
N SER A 142 12.99 -21.87 0.17
CA SER A 142 13.74 -22.23 -1.04
C SER A 142 14.64 -23.45 -0.75
N LEU A 143 14.48 -24.48 -1.56
CA LEU A 143 15.27 -25.69 -1.54
C LEU A 143 16.35 -25.64 -2.64
N ARG A 144 17.27 -26.62 -2.59
CA ARG A 144 18.24 -26.79 -3.69
C ARG A 144 17.53 -27.18 -5.00
N TYR A 145 18.17 -26.94 -6.14
CA TYR A 145 17.68 -27.29 -7.48
C TYR A 145 16.40 -26.58 -7.92
N ASN A 146 16.31 -25.27 -7.64
CA ASN A 146 15.18 -24.42 -8.06
C ASN A 146 13.80 -24.91 -7.57
N ARG A 147 13.77 -25.62 -6.43
CA ARG A 147 12.53 -26.02 -5.77
C ARG A 147 12.23 -25.12 -4.59
N ALA A 148 10.97 -24.88 -4.33
CA ALA A 148 10.51 -24.16 -3.16
C ALA A 148 9.31 -24.88 -2.54
N VAL A 149 9.19 -24.79 -1.23
CA VAL A 149 8.01 -25.22 -0.49
C VAL A 149 7.29 -23.97 -0.01
N PHE A 150 6.03 -23.84 -0.39
CA PHE A 150 5.15 -22.81 0.11
C PHE A 150 4.33 -23.37 1.25
N THR A 151 4.31 -22.68 2.38
CA THR A 151 3.51 -23.09 3.54
C THR A 151 2.50 -22.00 3.85
N ALA A 152 1.22 -22.35 3.82
CA ALA A 152 0.11 -21.47 4.17
C ALA A 152 -0.37 -21.77 5.59
N THR A 153 -0.39 -20.76 6.44
CA THR A 153 -0.89 -20.84 7.81
C THR A 153 -1.89 -19.74 8.10
N ASP A 154 -2.76 -19.96 9.05
CA ASP A 154 -3.59 -18.92 9.63
C ASP A 154 -2.72 -17.98 10.47
N ARG A 155 -2.81 -16.69 10.24
CA ARG A 155 -1.95 -15.70 10.94
C ARG A 155 -2.28 -15.56 12.42
N GLN A 156 -3.49 -15.84 12.82
CA GLN A 156 -3.94 -15.66 14.18
C GLN A 156 -3.59 -16.89 15.05
N THR A 157 -3.78 -18.08 14.50
CA THR A 157 -3.61 -19.34 15.25
C THR A 157 -2.27 -20.02 14.98
N GLY A 158 -1.61 -19.70 13.86
CA GLY A 158 -0.43 -20.41 13.36
C GLY A 158 -0.74 -21.77 12.74
N GLU A 159 -2.01 -22.19 12.72
CA GLU A 159 -2.39 -23.50 12.21
C GLU A 159 -2.22 -23.60 10.68
N PRO A 160 -1.82 -24.76 10.15
CA PRO A 160 -1.70 -24.98 8.72
C PRO A 160 -3.05 -24.94 8.04
N LEU A 161 -3.14 -24.18 6.94
CA LEU A 161 -4.33 -24.11 6.09
C LEU A 161 -4.36 -25.30 5.14
N ARG A 162 -5.02 -26.37 5.56
CA ARG A 162 -5.11 -27.65 4.86
C ARG A 162 -6.11 -27.59 3.71
N HIS A 163 -5.81 -28.27 2.60
CA HIS A 163 -6.68 -28.41 1.45
C HIS A 163 -7.20 -27.07 0.91
N LYS A 164 -6.36 -26.02 0.95
CA LYS A 164 -6.67 -24.70 0.40
C LYS A 164 -6.01 -24.54 -0.96
N TRP A 165 -6.72 -23.86 -1.84
CA TRP A 165 -6.19 -23.54 -3.15
C TRP A 165 -5.28 -22.31 -3.06
N LEU A 166 -4.07 -22.47 -3.59
CA LEU A 166 -3.09 -21.40 -3.72
C LEU A 166 -2.83 -21.18 -5.20
N ASN A 167 -2.92 -19.93 -5.61
CA ASN A 167 -2.42 -19.49 -6.91
C ASN A 167 -1.11 -18.75 -6.64
N LEU A 168 0.00 -19.37 -7.01
CA LEU A 168 1.36 -18.89 -6.71
C LEU A 168 1.97 -18.05 -7.82
N ASP A 169 1.38 -18.06 -9.01
CA ASP A 169 1.87 -17.33 -10.17
C ASP A 169 0.72 -16.78 -11.02
N HIS A 170 1.04 -15.86 -11.92
CA HIS A 170 0.12 -15.32 -12.93
C HIS A 170 -0.31 -16.37 -13.97
N ASN A 171 0.30 -17.55 -13.98
CA ASN A 171 0.14 -18.61 -14.98
C ASN A 171 -1.02 -19.58 -14.74
N LEU A 172 -2.04 -19.20 -13.97
CA LEU A 172 -3.24 -20.02 -13.75
C LEU A 172 -3.03 -21.36 -13.01
N ASP A 173 -1.81 -21.69 -12.62
CA ASP A 173 -1.55 -22.92 -11.87
C ASP A 173 -2.11 -22.79 -10.44
N VAL A 174 -3.06 -23.64 -10.14
CA VAL A 174 -3.69 -23.72 -8.83
C VAL A 174 -3.18 -24.95 -8.11
N TYR A 175 -2.55 -24.73 -6.98
CA TYR A 175 -2.04 -25.79 -6.13
C TYR A 175 -2.96 -25.98 -4.92
N THR A 176 -3.05 -27.20 -4.43
CA THR A 176 -3.82 -27.50 -3.21
C THR A 176 -2.86 -27.86 -2.10
N THR A 177 -2.97 -27.17 -0.96
CA THR A 177 -2.14 -27.46 0.21
C THR A 177 -2.45 -28.85 0.78
N ASP A 178 -1.41 -29.52 1.24
CA ASP A 178 -1.50 -30.79 1.95
C ASP A 178 -2.00 -30.64 3.40
N LYS A 179 -1.89 -31.72 4.19
CA LYS A 179 -2.26 -31.73 5.62
C LYS A 179 -1.38 -30.83 6.50
N HIS A 180 -0.22 -30.42 6.01
CA HIS A 180 0.72 -29.50 6.69
C HIS A 180 0.62 -28.07 6.16
N GLY A 181 -0.35 -27.79 5.29
CA GLY A 181 -0.49 -26.48 4.63
C GLY A 181 0.54 -26.21 3.54
N GLN A 182 1.19 -27.25 3.02
CA GLN A 182 2.33 -27.14 2.10
C GLN A 182 1.96 -27.49 0.66
N VAL A 183 2.71 -26.85 -0.24
CA VAL A 183 2.72 -27.10 -1.69
C VAL A 183 4.16 -27.13 -2.16
#